data_bea1f84cc3e1009e02180381b99b36a8
#
_entry.id   bea1f84cc3e1009e02180381b99b36a8
#
_cell.length_a   1.000
_cell.length_b   1.000
_cell.length_c   1.000
_cell.angle_alpha   90.00
_cell.angle_beta   90.00
_cell.angle_gamma   90.00
#
_symmetry.space_group_name_H-M   'P 1'
#
loop_
_entity.id
_entity.type
_entity.pdbx_description
1 polymer ?
#
loop_
_entity_poly.entity_id
_entity_poly.type
_entity_poly.pdbx_seq_one_letter_code
_entity_poly.pdbx_strand_id
1 'polypeptide(L)'
;MLLEPIDIEKYDFVRLSQKDTWGILMRDDHPLAERSSITADEIVKYPLMIPLREKIRSEILNWLKRDEKDLKIPLYYTLLSNAALLVEEGLGCAFCMDGALAIRSSPHLRFIPILPERTTRSVLVWKKNRLFSPATSLFIQEINMLRASLE
;
A
#
# COMPACT_ATOMS: atom_id res chain seq x y z
N MET A 1 -5.69 -12.19 -1.04
CA MET A 1 -5.35 -11.21 0.00
C MET A 1 -5.84 -9.85 -0.44
N LEU A 2 -6.44 -9.07 0.45
CA LEU A 2 -6.95 -7.71 0.21
C LEU A 2 -6.47 -6.78 1.31
N LEU A 3 -6.55 -5.46 1.06
CA LEU A 3 -6.39 -4.44 2.09
C LEU A 3 -7.74 -4.11 2.71
N GLU A 4 -7.76 -3.80 3.99
CA GLU A 4 -8.96 -3.23 4.65
C GLU A 4 -9.27 -1.84 4.08
N PRO A 5 -10.55 -1.41 4.06
CA PRO A 5 -11.74 -2.15 4.52
C PRO A 5 -12.25 -3.15 3.48
N ILE A 6 -12.88 -4.22 3.95
CA ILE A 6 -13.47 -5.28 3.12
C ILE A 6 -14.99 -5.32 3.24
N ASP A 7 -15.64 -5.95 2.28
CA ASP A 7 -17.08 -6.21 2.31
C ASP A 7 -17.38 -7.48 3.17
N ILE A 8 -17.69 -7.26 4.44
CA ILE A 8 -17.96 -8.31 5.42
C ILE A 8 -19.27 -9.08 5.15
N GLU A 9 -20.13 -8.58 4.28
CA GLU A 9 -21.36 -9.30 3.91
C GLU A 9 -21.05 -10.43 2.92
N LYS A 10 -20.07 -10.22 2.04
CA LYS A 10 -19.68 -11.16 0.98
C LYS A 10 -18.56 -12.11 1.37
N TYR A 11 -17.73 -11.73 2.32
CA TYR A 11 -16.49 -12.45 2.63
C TYR A 11 -16.36 -12.76 4.11
N ASP A 12 -15.87 -13.96 4.39
CA ASP A 12 -15.19 -14.29 5.65
C ASP A 12 -13.72 -13.91 5.53
N PHE A 13 -13.06 -13.62 6.63
CA PHE A 13 -11.68 -13.13 6.59
C PHE A 13 -10.90 -13.42 7.87
N VAL A 14 -9.58 -13.42 7.71
CA VAL A 14 -8.61 -13.36 8.82
C VAL A 14 -7.74 -12.12 8.62
N ARG A 15 -7.60 -11.29 9.66
CA ARG A 15 -6.66 -10.18 9.68
C ARG A 15 -5.27 -10.69 9.92
N LEU A 16 -4.31 -10.26 9.10
CA LEU A 16 -2.90 -10.51 9.37
C LEU A 16 -2.40 -9.54 10.45
N SER A 17 -1.46 -9.99 11.27
CA SER A 17 -0.97 -9.22 12.42
C SER A 17 -0.20 -7.97 12.00
N GLN A 18 0.51 -8.03 10.88
CA GLN A 18 1.32 -6.91 10.39
C GLN A 18 0.46 -5.74 9.94
N LYS A 19 0.84 -4.55 10.39
CA LYS A 19 0.33 -3.28 9.87
C LYS A 19 1.34 -2.72 8.88
N ASP A 20 0.86 -2.24 7.77
CA ASP A 20 1.65 -1.51 6.79
C ASP A 20 1.36 -0.02 6.91
N THR A 21 2.40 0.81 6.82
CA THR A 21 2.31 2.27 6.85
C THR A 21 2.28 2.82 5.43
N TRP A 22 1.40 3.79 5.18
CA TRP A 22 1.37 4.50 3.91
C TRP A 22 2.49 5.52 3.83
N GLY A 23 3.10 5.63 2.67
CA GLY A 23 4.20 6.55 2.42
C GLY A 23 4.47 6.77 0.95
N ILE A 24 5.57 7.44 0.71
CA ILE A 24 6.05 7.82 -0.62
C ILE A 24 7.40 7.16 -0.86
N LEU A 25 7.49 6.44 -1.96
CA LEU A 25 8.74 5.92 -2.50
C LEU A 25 9.33 6.94 -3.45
N MET A 26 10.59 7.27 -3.29
CA MET A 26 11.32 8.22 -4.11
C MET A 26 12.79 7.83 -4.21
N ARG A 27 13.52 8.51 -5.09
CA ARG A 27 14.98 8.36 -5.17
C ARG A 27 15.64 8.94 -3.92
N ASP A 28 16.83 8.44 -3.60
CA ASP A 28 17.66 8.92 -2.47
C ASP A 28 18.18 10.35 -2.65
N ASP A 29 18.27 10.85 -3.90
CA ASP A 29 18.66 12.23 -4.23
C ASP A 29 17.45 13.18 -4.35
N HIS A 30 16.23 12.72 -4.06
CA HIS A 30 15.04 13.57 -4.12
C HIS A 30 15.04 14.60 -2.99
N PRO A 31 14.59 15.88 -3.23
CA PRO A 31 14.59 16.95 -2.22
C PRO A 31 13.88 16.61 -0.90
N LEU A 32 12.97 15.65 -0.90
CA LEU A 32 12.26 15.20 0.29
C LEU A 32 12.84 13.92 0.91
N ALA A 33 13.90 13.33 0.35
CA ALA A 33 14.42 12.03 0.78
C ALA A 33 15.00 12.01 2.20
N GLU A 34 15.45 13.17 2.70
CA GLU A 34 15.98 13.34 4.06
C GLU A 34 14.89 13.68 5.11
N ARG A 35 13.62 13.76 4.70
CA ARG A 35 12.51 14.02 5.60
C ARG A 35 12.16 12.78 6.42
N SER A 36 11.77 12.98 7.68
CA SER A 36 11.22 11.90 8.51
C SER A 36 9.77 11.55 8.17
N SER A 37 9.06 12.47 7.52
CA SER A 37 7.67 12.31 7.08
C SER A 37 7.31 13.35 6.02
N ILE A 38 6.23 13.11 5.26
CA ILE A 38 5.79 13.96 4.15
C ILE A 38 4.33 14.32 4.32
N THR A 39 4.03 15.62 4.13
CA THR A 39 2.66 16.14 4.07
C THR A 39 2.11 16.15 2.64
N ALA A 40 0.78 16.23 2.51
CA ALA A 40 0.14 16.35 1.21
C ALA A 40 0.64 17.58 0.42
N ASP A 41 0.78 18.73 1.07
CA ASP A 41 1.21 19.99 0.43
C ASP A 41 2.67 19.96 -0.06
N GLU A 42 3.50 19.09 0.48
CA GLU A 42 4.88 18.90 0.02
C GLU A 42 4.91 18.03 -1.25
N ILE A 43 4.21 16.89 -1.23
CA ILE A 43 4.31 15.91 -2.32
C ILE A 43 3.57 16.31 -3.60
N VAL A 44 2.48 17.08 -3.50
CA VAL A 44 1.69 17.52 -4.68
C VAL A 44 2.49 18.38 -5.68
N LYS A 45 3.64 18.89 -5.27
CA LYS A 45 4.54 19.69 -6.11
C LYS A 45 5.30 18.82 -7.13
N TYR A 46 5.39 17.52 -6.88
CA TYR A 46 6.17 16.57 -7.66
C TYR A 46 5.28 15.60 -8.45
N PRO A 47 5.79 15.01 -9.54
CA PRO A 47 5.08 13.94 -10.23
C PRO A 47 4.86 12.74 -9.29
N LEU A 48 3.61 12.28 -9.16
CA LEU A 48 3.21 11.23 -8.24
C LEU A 48 2.50 10.08 -8.94
N MET A 49 3.13 8.93 -8.99
CA MET A 49 2.51 7.69 -9.47
C MET A 49 1.63 7.11 -8.37
N ILE A 50 0.40 6.75 -8.70
CA ILE A 50 -0.57 6.22 -7.75
C ILE A 50 -1.14 4.88 -8.21
N PRO A 51 -1.60 4.01 -7.28
CA PRO A 51 -2.24 2.75 -7.63
C PRO A 51 -3.48 2.95 -8.51
N LEU A 52 -3.62 2.12 -9.55
CA LEU A 52 -4.78 2.13 -10.44
C LEU A 52 -6.08 1.74 -9.73
N ARG A 53 -6.00 0.98 -8.63
CA ARG A 53 -7.16 0.47 -7.89
C ARG A 53 -8.02 1.63 -7.36
N GLU A 54 -9.24 1.75 -7.88
CA GLU A 54 -10.15 2.90 -7.66
C GLU A 54 -10.34 3.25 -6.17
N LYS A 55 -10.62 2.26 -5.32
CA LYS A 55 -10.82 2.49 -3.88
C LYS A 55 -9.59 3.09 -3.21
N ILE A 56 -8.41 2.57 -3.52
CA ILE A 56 -7.13 3.08 -2.98
C ILE A 56 -6.85 4.47 -3.54
N ARG A 57 -7.05 4.66 -4.83
CA ARG A 57 -6.89 5.96 -5.49
C ARG A 57 -7.76 7.03 -4.83
N SER A 58 -9.03 6.74 -4.57
CA SER A 58 -9.96 7.65 -3.89
C SER A 58 -9.47 8.01 -2.48
N GLU A 59 -8.95 7.06 -1.72
CA GLU A 59 -8.38 7.33 -0.39
C GLU A 59 -7.13 8.23 -0.46
N ILE A 60 -6.28 8.02 -1.47
CA ILE A 60 -5.10 8.87 -1.71
C ILE A 60 -5.52 10.29 -2.07
N LEU A 61 -6.45 10.47 -2.99
CA LEU A 61 -6.96 11.78 -3.39
C LEU A 61 -7.62 12.53 -2.21
N ASN A 62 -8.37 11.82 -1.37
CA ASN A 62 -8.92 12.36 -0.13
C ASN A 62 -7.84 12.82 0.84
N TRP A 63 -6.74 12.08 0.96
CA TRP A 63 -5.61 12.48 1.79
C TRP A 63 -4.90 13.71 1.21
N LEU A 64 -4.68 13.73 -0.12
CA LEU A 64 -4.07 14.84 -0.82
C LEU A 64 -4.92 16.12 -0.76
N LYS A 65 -6.23 15.98 -0.55
CA LYS A 65 -7.21 17.10 -0.59
C LYS A 65 -7.12 17.89 -1.91
N ARG A 66 -6.95 17.19 -3.01
CA ARG A 66 -6.83 17.76 -4.36
C ARG A 66 -7.65 16.92 -5.33
N ASP A 67 -8.18 17.59 -6.35
CA ASP A 67 -8.75 16.90 -7.49
C ASP A 67 -7.63 16.26 -8.32
N GLU A 68 -7.92 15.11 -8.89
CA GLU A 68 -6.97 14.35 -9.71
C GLU A 68 -6.39 15.18 -10.88
N LYS A 69 -7.22 16.03 -11.48
CA LYS A 69 -6.84 16.93 -12.58
C LYS A 69 -5.80 17.99 -12.21
N ASP A 70 -5.67 18.29 -10.91
CA ASP A 70 -4.75 19.31 -10.38
C ASP A 70 -3.40 18.70 -9.97
N LEU A 71 -3.27 17.38 -10.13
CA LEU A 71 -2.06 16.63 -9.79
C LEU A 71 -1.25 16.28 -11.03
N LYS A 72 0.06 16.20 -10.86
CA LYS A 72 0.97 15.69 -11.89
C LYS A 72 1.07 14.17 -11.73
N ILE A 73 0.17 13.41 -12.39
CA ILE A 73 0.16 11.96 -12.36
C ILE A 73 0.69 11.42 -13.69
N PRO A 74 1.98 11.04 -13.77
CA PRO A 74 2.58 10.54 -15.00
C PRO A 74 2.02 9.17 -15.41
N LEU A 75 1.65 8.34 -14.42
CA LEU A 75 1.01 7.04 -14.67
C LEU A 75 0.30 6.49 -13.43
N TYR A 76 -0.59 5.53 -13.67
CA TYR A 76 -1.18 4.66 -12.66
C TYR A 76 -0.52 3.28 -12.73
N TYR A 77 -0.26 2.68 -11.57
CA TYR A 77 0.39 1.37 -11.52
C TYR A 77 -0.48 0.30 -10.86
N THR A 78 -0.27 -0.95 -11.22
CA THR A 78 -0.91 -2.12 -10.61
C THR A 78 0.05 -2.89 -9.70
N LEU A 79 1.34 -2.90 -10.04
CA LEU A 79 2.40 -3.57 -9.30
C LEU A 79 3.47 -2.55 -8.88
N LEU A 80 3.72 -2.46 -7.58
CA LEU A 80 4.72 -1.54 -7.04
C LEU A 80 6.13 -1.83 -7.55
N SER A 81 6.48 -3.11 -7.79
CA SER A 81 7.78 -3.49 -8.35
C SER A 81 8.09 -2.77 -9.68
N ASN A 82 7.08 -2.60 -10.53
CA ASN A 82 7.25 -1.88 -11.80
C ASN A 82 7.34 -0.36 -11.56
N ALA A 83 6.51 0.18 -10.67
CA ALA A 83 6.58 1.59 -10.32
C ALA A 83 7.92 1.96 -9.68
N ALA A 84 8.49 1.08 -8.85
CA ALA A 84 9.78 1.29 -8.22
C ALA A 84 10.93 1.44 -9.25
N LEU A 85 10.90 0.67 -10.34
CA LEU A 85 11.85 0.85 -11.46
C LEU A 85 11.74 2.24 -12.07
N LEU A 86 10.52 2.72 -12.28
CA LEU A 86 10.27 4.04 -12.85
C LEU A 86 10.65 5.18 -11.89
N VAL A 87 10.52 4.95 -10.57
CA VAL A 87 11.04 5.87 -9.55
C VAL A 87 12.55 5.95 -9.65
N GLU A 88 13.26 4.82 -9.75
CA GLU A 88 14.72 4.78 -9.92
C GLU A 88 15.17 5.56 -11.16
N GLU A 89 14.42 5.45 -12.27
CA GLU A 89 14.66 6.18 -13.52
C GLU A 89 14.24 7.66 -13.46
N GLY A 90 13.73 8.15 -12.32
CA GLY A 90 13.41 9.55 -12.10
C GLY A 90 12.09 10.02 -12.71
N LEU A 91 11.14 9.13 -13.05
CA LEU A 91 9.83 9.51 -13.60
C LEU A 91 8.97 10.26 -12.57
N GLY A 92 9.24 10.09 -11.28
CA GLY A 92 8.52 10.72 -10.17
C GLY A 92 8.56 9.88 -8.91
N CYS A 93 7.69 10.20 -7.97
CA CYS A 93 7.52 9.44 -6.73
C CYS A 93 6.36 8.44 -6.86
N ALA A 94 6.31 7.41 -6.00
CA ALA A 94 5.20 6.47 -5.98
C ALA A 94 4.55 6.42 -4.60
N PHE A 95 3.22 6.53 -4.54
CA PHE A 95 2.46 6.38 -3.31
C PHE A 95 2.30 4.89 -2.99
N CYS A 96 2.87 4.41 -1.90
CA CYS A 96 2.88 2.97 -1.58
C CYS A 96 2.83 2.69 -0.07
N MET A 97 2.94 1.43 0.31
CA MET A 97 3.07 0.96 1.68
C MET A 97 4.46 0.39 1.93
N ASP A 98 4.98 0.54 3.14
CA ASP A 98 6.30 0.04 3.56
C ASP A 98 6.45 -1.48 3.38
N GLY A 99 5.44 -2.26 3.75
CA GLY A 99 5.47 -3.72 3.61
C GLY A 99 5.63 -4.21 2.16
N ALA A 100 5.22 -3.42 1.18
CA ALA A 100 5.40 -3.75 -0.22
C ALA A 100 6.85 -3.56 -0.72
N LEU A 101 7.69 -2.85 0.03
CA LEU A 101 9.11 -2.62 -0.27
C LEU A 101 10.01 -3.80 0.07
N ALA A 102 9.57 -4.70 0.95
CA ALA A 102 10.31 -5.92 1.29
C ALA A 102 10.58 -6.81 0.05
N ILE A 103 9.82 -6.60 -1.03
CA ILE A 103 9.96 -7.33 -2.30
C ILE A 103 11.13 -6.79 -3.13
N ARG A 104 11.54 -5.55 -2.92
CA ARG A 104 12.64 -4.92 -3.66
C ARG A 104 13.36 -3.89 -2.80
N SER A 105 14.48 -4.26 -2.23
CA SER A 105 15.41 -3.30 -1.63
C SER A 105 16.35 -2.76 -2.72
N SER A 106 16.41 -1.44 -2.86
CA SER A 106 17.38 -0.75 -3.68
C SER A 106 18.06 0.33 -2.84
N PRO A 107 19.40 0.48 -2.92
CA PRO A 107 20.10 1.53 -2.17
C PRO A 107 19.73 2.94 -2.66
N HIS A 108 19.20 3.06 -3.88
CA HIS A 108 18.81 4.32 -4.51
C HIS A 108 17.37 4.73 -4.24
N LEU A 109 16.64 3.96 -3.46
CA LEU A 109 15.25 4.26 -3.09
C LEU A 109 15.13 4.56 -1.61
N ARG A 110 14.27 5.53 -1.29
CA ARG A 110 13.86 5.89 0.07
C ARG A 110 12.34 5.83 0.18
N PHE A 111 11.88 5.27 1.29
CA PHE A 111 10.48 5.32 1.67
C PHE A 111 10.32 6.32 2.82
N ILE A 112 9.41 7.27 2.65
CA ILE A 112 9.12 8.28 3.66
C ILE A 112 7.62 8.20 4.02
N PRO A 113 7.27 7.99 5.30
CA PRO A 113 5.87 7.92 5.71
C PRO A 113 5.15 9.25 5.53
N ILE A 114 3.83 9.19 5.30
CA ILE A 114 2.98 10.38 5.17
C ILE A 114 2.46 10.89 6.51
N LEU A 115 2.15 12.20 6.58
CA LEU A 115 1.45 12.82 7.70
C LEU A 115 0.09 13.39 7.26
N PRO A 116 -0.99 13.23 8.08
CA PRO A 116 -1.02 12.40 9.30
C PRO A 116 -0.74 10.93 8.97
N GLU A 117 -0.10 10.22 9.89
CA GLU A 117 0.21 8.80 9.72
C GLU A 117 -1.04 8.00 9.39
N ARG A 118 -0.92 7.14 8.38
CA ARG A 118 -1.98 6.22 7.98
C ARG A 118 -1.43 4.82 7.88
N THR A 119 -2.12 3.90 8.53
CA THR A 119 -1.81 2.48 8.50
C THR A 119 -2.95 1.70 7.89
N THR A 120 -2.64 0.55 7.32
CA THR A 120 -3.61 -0.41 6.83
C THR A 120 -3.19 -1.82 7.25
N ARG A 121 -4.09 -2.78 7.11
CA ARG A 121 -3.79 -4.20 7.34
C ARG A 121 -4.15 -5.02 6.13
N SER A 122 -3.34 -5.99 5.85
CA SER A 122 -3.67 -7.04 4.90
C SER A 122 -4.60 -8.06 5.55
N VAL A 123 -5.57 -8.51 4.79
CA VAL A 123 -6.52 -9.55 5.20
C VAL A 123 -6.53 -10.68 4.20
N LEU A 124 -6.60 -11.90 4.71
CA LEU A 124 -6.92 -13.06 3.90
C LEU A 124 -8.44 -13.19 3.85
N VAL A 125 -9.03 -13.25 2.65
CA VAL A 125 -10.48 -13.29 2.46
C VAL A 125 -10.89 -14.48 1.60
N TRP A 126 -12.10 -15.00 1.85
CA TRP A 126 -12.76 -15.99 1.02
C TRP A 126 -14.26 -15.74 0.98
N LYS A 127 -14.91 -16.20 -0.07
CA LYS A 127 -16.38 -16.09 -0.19
C LYS A 127 -17.05 -16.91 0.89
N LYS A 128 -18.09 -16.34 1.52
CA LYS A 128 -18.97 -17.05 2.44
C LYS A 128 -19.60 -18.29 1.77
N ASN A 129 -19.94 -19.25 2.58
CA ASN A 129 -20.65 -20.49 2.15
C ASN A 129 -19.92 -21.29 1.08
N ARG A 130 -18.58 -21.19 1.02
CA ARG A 130 -17.79 -22.00 0.09
C ARG A 130 -17.31 -23.27 0.77
N LEU A 131 -17.49 -24.41 0.10
CA LEU A 131 -16.86 -25.66 0.49
C LEU A 131 -15.36 -25.60 0.18
N PHE A 132 -14.55 -25.94 1.17
CA PHE A 132 -13.09 -25.96 1.04
C PHE A 132 -12.58 -27.40 0.89
N SER A 133 -11.45 -27.52 0.20
CA SER A 133 -10.67 -28.75 0.27
C SER A 133 -10.08 -28.92 1.69
N PRO A 134 -9.74 -30.14 2.11
CA PRO A 134 -9.09 -30.36 3.41
C PRO A 134 -7.83 -29.51 3.59
N ALA A 135 -7.01 -29.36 2.54
CA ALA A 135 -5.82 -28.52 2.57
C ALA A 135 -6.13 -27.03 2.83
N THR A 136 -7.18 -26.48 2.19
CA THR A 136 -7.60 -25.10 2.41
C THR A 136 -8.12 -24.90 3.82
N SER A 137 -8.89 -25.86 4.35
CA SER A 137 -9.41 -25.80 5.73
C SER A 137 -8.27 -25.82 6.74
N LEU A 138 -7.28 -26.70 6.56
CA LEU A 138 -6.10 -26.78 7.41
C LEU A 138 -5.30 -25.47 7.36
N PHE A 139 -5.07 -24.92 6.18
CA PHE A 139 -4.37 -23.65 6.02
C PHE A 139 -5.06 -22.49 6.78
N ILE A 140 -6.38 -22.39 6.71
CA ILE A 140 -7.15 -21.37 7.45
C ILE A 140 -7.04 -21.60 8.97
N GLN A 141 -7.07 -22.85 9.43
CA GLN A 141 -6.89 -23.18 10.85
C GLN A 141 -5.51 -22.77 11.34
N GLU A 142 -4.45 -23.10 10.61
CA GLU A 142 -3.07 -22.75 10.95
C GLU A 142 -2.88 -21.21 11.05
N ILE A 143 -3.42 -20.45 10.09
CA ILE A 143 -3.36 -18.98 10.14
C ILE A 143 -4.09 -18.44 11.37
N ASN A 144 -5.25 -18.98 11.73
CA ASN A 144 -5.97 -18.55 12.92
C ASN A 144 -5.21 -18.87 14.21
N MET A 145 -4.54 -20.03 14.30
CA MET A 145 -3.71 -20.40 15.45
C MET A 145 -2.48 -19.49 15.55
N LEU A 146 -1.78 -19.24 14.44
CA LEU A 146 -0.64 -18.32 14.42
C LEU A 146 -1.04 -16.90 14.88
N ARG A 147 -2.20 -16.42 14.43
CA ARG A 147 -2.72 -15.13 14.88
C ARG A 147 -2.94 -15.09 16.40
N ALA A 148 -3.59 -16.10 16.95
CA ALA A 148 -3.87 -16.19 18.38
C ALA A 148 -2.60 -16.28 19.24
N SER A 149 -1.48 -16.75 18.70
CA SER A 149 -0.19 -16.82 19.38
C SER A 149 0.61 -15.51 19.34
N LEU A 150 0.19 -14.54 18.52
CA LEU A 150 0.86 -13.23 18.32
C LEU A 150 0.09 -12.06 18.97
N GLU A 151 -1.10 -12.31 19.49
CA GLU A 151 -1.92 -11.38 20.30
C GLU A 151 -1.69 -11.62 21.79
#